data_60488fe96e5af444245054d21022cc0c
#
_entry.id   60488fe96e5af444245054d21022cc0c
#
_cell.length_a   1.000
_cell.length_b   1.000
_cell.length_c   1.000
_cell.angle_alpha   90.00
_cell.angle_beta   90.00
_cell.angle_gamma   90.00
#
_symmetry.space_group_name_H-M   'P 1'
#
loop_
_entity.id
_entity.type
_entity.pdbx_description
1 polymer ?
#
loop_
_entity_poly.entity_id
_entity_poly.type
_entity_poly.pdbx_seq_one_letter_code
_entity_poly.pdbx_strand_id
1 'polypeptide(L)'
;MVAIFAKLGKVISSAGSERFASDMHALLVESIPLAITRMTEWTLDEPAGKVVHVESLGTFGAPRDDGRGGAPAGHGEREPAAHPLHKRIVAACDRQLIHVDPLMRRGNGGEAPPSRAGFQCHLVSRQANRRYVISLHRTASHRDFSLQEMSFLKNFADTLLPLVEWHASTRRHDGLEGAAPRRAAEGVPGVEALRHEFESRLARAAVVLSARESEVCLGLLAGKMLRELAGELGVKESTIETYIKRAAVKLGISGRHGLTKWMIDDCVPCASAA
;
A
#
# COMPACT_ATOMS: atom_id res chain seq x y z
N MET A 1 -8.81 11.49 18.07
CA MET A 1 -9.06 11.61 16.62
C MET A 1 -8.00 12.44 15.90
N VAL A 2 -7.65 13.65 16.32
CA VAL A 2 -6.65 14.51 15.64
C VAL A 2 -5.28 13.83 15.48
N ALA A 3 -4.81 13.06 16.46
CA ALA A 3 -3.52 12.37 16.43
C ALA A 3 -3.43 11.32 15.31
N ILE A 4 -4.51 10.59 15.02
CA ILE A 4 -4.54 9.57 13.96
C ILE A 4 -4.38 10.23 12.57
N PHE A 5 -5.07 11.36 12.31
CA PHE A 5 -4.94 12.06 11.03
C PHE A 5 -3.54 12.63 10.81
N ALA A 6 -2.91 13.18 11.87
CA ALA A 6 -1.54 13.67 11.76
C ALA A 6 -0.54 12.55 11.46
N LYS A 7 -0.72 11.36 12.07
CA LYS A 7 0.10 10.17 11.80
C LYS A 7 -0.16 9.59 10.41
N LEU A 8 -1.43 9.57 9.98
CA LEU A 8 -1.79 9.15 8.61
C LEU A 8 -1.10 10.05 7.56
N GLY A 9 -1.07 11.37 7.79
CA GLY A 9 -0.34 12.29 6.92
C GLY A 9 1.16 11.96 6.83
N LYS A 10 1.79 11.54 7.94
CA LYS A 10 3.20 11.09 7.93
C LYS A 10 3.39 9.81 7.12
N VAL A 11 2.50 8.82 7.27
CA VAL A 11 2.54 7.58 6.48
C VAL A 11 2.43 7.88 4.99
N ILE A 12 1.50 8.76 4.59
CA ILE A 12 1.35 9.19 3.21
C ILE A 12 2.63 9.85 2.69
N SER A 13 3.22 10.77 3.47
CA SER A 13 4.43 11.50 3.07
C SER A 13 5.70 10.63 3.03
N SER A 14 5.71 9.51 3.74
CA SER A 14 6.86 8.59 3.78
C SER A 14 6.75 7.42 2.80
N ALA A 15 5.66 7.34 2.01
CA ALA A 15 5.53 6.29 0.99
C ALA A 15 6.72 6.31 0.01
N GLY A 16 7.26 5.13 -0.31
CA GLY A 16 8.49 4.98 -1.09
C GLY A 16 9.78 5.02 -0.25
N SER A 17 9.78 5.64 0.92
CA SER A 17 10.98 5.79 1.76
C SER A 17 11.14 4.68 2.81
N GLU A 18 12.34 4.56 3.39
CA GLU A 18 12.62 3.63 4.49
C GLU A 18 11.84 3.95 5.78
N ARG A 19 11.36 5.19 5.93
CA ARG A 19 10.58 5.65 7.09
C ARG A 19 9.15 5.14 7.12
N PHE A 20 8.65 4.65 5.98
CA PHE A 20 7.27 4.19 5.84
C PHE A 20 6.88 3.14 6.89
N ALA A 21 7.76 2.15 7.13
CA ALA A 21 7.49 1.10 8.10
C ALA A 21 7.36 1.62 9.54
N SER A 22 8.20 2.57 9.93
CA SER A 22 8.15 3.20 11.26
C SER A 22 6.92 4.07 11.44
N ASP A 23 6.55 4.84 10.42
CA ASP A 23 5.38 5.71 10.45
C ASP A 23 4.08 4.90 10.45
N MET A 24 4.02 3.81 9.67
CA MET A 24 2.91 2.86 9.68
C MET A 24 2.74 2.20 11.06
N HIS A 25 3.83 1.74 11.66
CA HIS A 25 3.80 1.19 13.02
C HIS A 25 3.30 2.22 14.03
N ALA A 26 3.84 3.45 14.00
CA ALA A 26 3.44 4.53 14.89
C ALA A 26 1.95 4.92 14.75
N LEU A 27 1.40 4.82 13.53
CA LEU A 27 -0.03 5.02 13.27
C LEU A 27 -0.88 3.92 13.94
N LEU A 28 -0.49 2.67 13.76
CA LEU A 28 -1.24 1.50 14.26
C LEU A 28 -1.19 1.39 15.80
N VAL A 29 -0.02 1.65 16.41
CA VAL A 29 0.16 1.57 17.87
C VAL A 29 -0.66 2.61 18.63
N GLU A 30 -1.10 3.68 17.99
CA GLU A 30 -2.02 4.65 18.59
C GLU A 30 -3.35 4.01 19.05
N SER A 31 -3.81 3.01 18.35
CA SER A 31 -5.11 2.37 18.60
C SER A 31 -5.00 0.94 19.08
N ILE A 32 -3.89 0.26 18.78
CA ILE A 32 -3.72 -1.17 19.04
C ILE A 32 -2.30 -1.42 19.54
N PRO A 33 -2.11 -1.99 20.76
CA PRO A 33 -0.77 -2.32 21.25
C PRO A 33 -0.15 -3.42 20.36
N LEU A 34 0.95 -3.10 19.68
CA LEU A 34 1.69 -3.98 18.79
C LEU A 34 3.16 -4.01 19.20
N ALA A 35 3.80 -5.16 19.03
CA ALA A 35 5.23 -5.32 19.18
C ALA A 35 5.96 -5.12 17.84
N ILE A 36 5.43 -5.70 16.77
CA ILE A 36 6.05 -5.66 15.44
C ILE A 36 4.95 -5.42 14.39
N THR A 37 5.26 -4.59 13.43
CA THR A 37 4.52 -4.43 12.16
C THR A 37 5.45 -4.78 11.01
N ARG A 38 5.05 -5.74 10.17
CA ARG A 38 5.79 -6.15 8.98
C ARG A 38 4.89 -6.01 7.76
N MET A 39 5.44 -5.50 6.68
CA MET A 39 4.76 -5.40 5.40
C MET A 39 5.54 -6.17 4.35
N THR A 40 4.84 -6.97 3.55
CA THR A 40 5.42 -7.80 2.49
C THR A 40 4.56 -7.78 1.25
N GLU A 41 5.21 -7.88 0.09
CA GLU A 41 4.58 -8.14 -1.20
C GLU A 41 4.89 -9.58 -1.61
N TRP A 42 3.86 -10.34 -1.98
CA TRP A 42 3.96 -11.71 -2.44
C TRP A 42 3.55 -11.76 -3.91
N THR A 43 4.43 -12.25 -4.76
CA THR A 43 4.12 -12.51 -6.18
C THR A 43 3.75 -13.97 -6.34
N LEU A 44 2.63 -14.22 -7.01
CA LEU A 44 2.06 -15.55 -7.22
C LEU A 44 2.16 -15.95 -8.69
N ASP A 45 2.39 -17.24 -8.93
CA ASP A 45 2.06 -17.90 -10.17
C ASP A 45 0.59 -18.36 -10.05
N GLU A 46 -0.34 -17.59 -10.63
CA GLU A 46 -1.78 -17.87 -10.50
C GLU A 46 -2.19 -19.23 -11.05
N PRO A 47 -1.71 -19.71 -12.22
CA PRO A 47 -2.03 -21.04 -12.74
C PRO A 47 -1.59 -22.17 -11.80
N ALA A 48 -0.43 -22.03 -11.16
CA ALA A 48 0.11 -23.02 -10.24
C ALA A 48 -0.33 -22.84 -8.78
N GLY A 49 -0.94 -21.69 -8.43
CA GLY A 49 -1.29 -21.33 -7.06
C GLY A 49 -0.09 -21.25 -6.12
N LYS A 50 1.10 -21.01 -6.67
CA LYS A 50 2.36 -21.00 -5.93
C LYS A 50 2.89 -19.58 -5.74
N VAL A 51 3.52 -19.34 -4.59
CA VAL A 51 4.29 -18.12 -4.35
C VAL A 51 5.62 -18.23 -5.07
N VAL A 52 5.90 -17.26 -5.93
CA VAL A 52 7.15 -17.17 -6.71
C VAL A 52 8.17 -16.32 -5.95
N HIS A 53 7.72 -15.24 -5.33
CA HIS A 53 8.61 -14.30 -4.65
C HIS A 53 7.91 -13.64 -3.48
N VAL A 54 8.68 -13.33 -2.43
CA VAL A 54 8.22 -12.52 -1.28
C VAL A 54 9.21 -11.40 -1.06
N GLU A 55 8.77 -10.18 -1.25
CA GLU A 55 9.57 -8.98 -1.02
C GLU A 55 9.19 -8.34 0.31
N SER A 56 10.19 -7.89 1.08
CA SER A 56 9.98 -7.12 2.28
C SER A 56 9.80 -5.65 1.94
N LEU A 57 8.64 -5.10 2.25
CA LEU A 57 8.33 -3.67 2.09
C LEU A 57 8.71 -2.86 3.34
N GLY A 58 9.04 -3.54 4.43
CA GLY A 58 9.52 -2.94 5.66
C GLY A 58 9.04 -3.67 6.91
N THR A 59 9.83 -3.55 7.96
CA THR A 59 9.51 -4.09 9.29
C THR A 59 9.89 -3.06 10.33
N PHE A 60 9.01 -2.83 11.31
CA PHE A 60 9.30 -1.97 12.43
C PHE A 60 8.77 -2.56 13.75
N GLY A 61 9.46 -2.24 14.85
CA GLY A 61 9.24 -2.78 16.18
C GLY A 61 10.26 -3.89 16.50
N ALA A 62 10.55 -4.04 17.79
CA ALA A 62 11.40 -5.11 18.30
C ALA A 62 10.56 -6.00 19.22
N PRO A 63 10.79 -7.33 19.23
CA PRO A 63 10.35 -8.12 20.36
C PRO A 63 11.10 -7.56 21.57
N ARG A 64 10.39 -7.10 22.59
CA ARG A 64 11.03 -6.77 23.87
C ARG A 64 11.61 -8.06 24.41
N ASP A 65 12.93 -8.18 24.34
CA ASP A 65 13.68 -9.26 24.91
C ASP A 65 13.73 -9.03 26.43
N ASP A 66 13.05 -9.88 27.18
CA ASP A 66 13.16 -9.92 28.63
C ASP A 66 14.54 -10.52 29.00
N GLY A 67 15.59 -9.74 28.75
CA GLY A 67 16.85 -9.83 29.48
C GLY A 67 17.73 -11.08 29.32
N ARG A 68 17.71 -11.77 28.16
CA ARG A 68 18.78 -12.74 27.83
C ARG A 68 19.23 -12.53 26.39
N GLY A 69 20.44 -11.99 26.28
CA GLY A 69 21.07 -11.63 25.02
C GLY A 69 21.15 -12.80 24.04
N GLY A 70 20.42 -12.66 22.98
CA GLY A 70 20.60 -13.34 21.72
C GLY A 70 20.43 -12.27 20.66
N ALA A 71 21.46 -12.05 19.84
CA ALA A 71 21.39 -11.20 18.67
C ALA A 71 20.09 -11.46 17.90
N PRO A 72 19.44 -10.44 17.29
CA PRO A 72 18.31 -10.69 16.44
C PRO A 72 18.78 -11.63 15.35
N ALA A 73 18.42 -12.92 15.50
CA ALA A 73 18.61 -13.87 14.44
C ALA A 73 17.93 -13.23 13.23
N GLY A 74 18.75 -12.83 12.26
CA GLY A 74 18.26 -12.40 10.97
C GLY A 74 17.24 -13.46 10.56
N HIS A 75 15.97 -13.06 10.51
CA HIS A 75 14.95 -13.93 9.97
C HIS A 75 15.28 -13.98 8.48
N GLY A 76 16.29 -14.84 8.17
CA GLY A 76 16.57 -15.24 6.81
C GLY A 76 15.23 -15.55 6.18
N GLU A 77 15.03 -15.04 4.99
CA GLU A 77 13.93 -15.35 4.11
C GLU A 77 13.70 -16.86 4.15
N ARG A 78 12.82 -17.31 5.04
CA ARG A 78 12.36 -18.69 5.01
C ARG A 78 11.62 -18.82 3.71
N GLU A 79 12.02 -19.82 2.96
CA GLU A 79 11.40 -20.20 1.70
C GLU A 79 9.87 -19.98 1.76
N PRO A 80 9.25 -19.29 0.79
CA PRO A 80 7.83 -18.93 0.85
C PRO A 80 6.89 -20.10 1.17
N ALA A 81 7.27 -21.32 0.72
CA ALA A 81 6.52 -22.55 0.96
C ALA A 81 6.48 -22.98 2.44
N ALA A 82 7.43 -22.54 3.26
CA ALA A 82 7.49 -22.90 4.68
C ALA A 82 6.70 -21.94 5.60
N HIS A 83 6.09 -20.87 5.06
CA HIS A 83 5.30 -19.93 5.86
C HIS A 83 3.97 -20.58 6.29
N PRO A 84 3.67 -20.69 7.59
CA PRO A 84 2.50 -21.43 8.10
C PRO A 84 1.15 -20.90 7.62
N LEU A 85 1.11 -19.64 7.16
CA LEU A 85 -0.09 -18.97 6.63
C LEU A 85 -0.13 -18.95 5.10
N HIS A 86 0.85 -19.55 4.43
CA HIS A 86 0.99 -19.53 2.97
C HIS A 86 -0.35 -19.80 2.25
N LYS A 87 -0.99 -20.93 2.53
CA LYS A 87 -2.26 -21.30 1.89
C LYS A 87 -3.37 -20.28 2.13
N ARG A 88 -3.44 -19.72 3.35
CA ARG A 88 -4.47 -18.73 3.71
C ARG A 88 -4.23 -17.40 3.03
N ILE A 89 -2.97 -16.95 2.91
CA ILE A 89 -2.61 -15.71 2.22
C ILE A 89 -2.84 -15.83 0.71
N VAL A 90 -2.45 -16.97 0.11
CA VAL A 90 -2.66 -17.24 -1.32
C VAL A 90 -4.14 -17.25 -1.67
N ALA A 91 -4.97 -17.90 -0.86
CA ALA A 91 -6.41 -18.01 -1.07
C ALA A 91 -7.20 -16.77 -0.58
N ALA A 92 -6.53 -15.79 0.02
CA ALA A 92 -7.20 -14.64 0.59
C ALA A 92 -7.97 -13.83 -0.47
N CYS A 93 -9.18 -13.43 -0.12
CA CYS A 93 -9.91 -12.41 -0.84
C CYS A 93 -9.29 -11.04 -0.61
N ASP A 94 -9.65 -10.07 -1.47
CA ASP A 94 -9.21 -8.70 -1.26
C ASP A 94 -9.71 -8.15 0.08
N ARG A 95 -8.83 -7.35 0.73
CA ARG A 95 -9.09 -6.72 2.05
C ARG A 95 -9.51 -7.70 3.14
N GLN A 96 -8.92 -8.88 3.12
CA GLN A 96 -9.21 -9.91 4.11
C GLN A 96 -8.35 -9.74 5.36
N LEU A 97 -9.01 -9.83 6.53
CA LEU A 97 -8.35 -9.96 7.82
C LEU A 97 -8.21 -11.44 8.17
N ILE A 98 -6.99 -11.87 8.47
CA ILE A 98 -6.67 -13.24 8.88
C ILE A 98 -6.11 -13.19 10.30
N HIS A 99 -6.89 -13.66 11.26
CA HIS A 99 -6.43 -13.88 12.63
C HIS A 99 -5.83 -15.28 12.77
N VAL A 100 -4.71 -15.38 13.49
CA VAL A 100 -4.01 -16.64 13.75
C VAL A 100 -4.03 -16.93 15.23
N ASP A 101 -4.79 -17.97 15.60
CA ASP A 101 -4.78 -18.49 16.95
C ASP A 101 -3.46 -19.25 17.20
N PRO A 102 -2.70 -18.90 18.25
CA PRO A 102 -1.48 -19.63 18.62
C PRO A 102 -1.72 -21.10 18.90
N LEU A 103 -2.92 -21.48 19.33
CA LEU A 103 -3.27 -22.88 19.61
C LEU A 103 -3.38 -23.73 18.33
N MET A 104 -3.76 -23.12 17.20
CA MET A 104 -3.82 -23.81 15.91
C MET A 104 -2.43 -24.15 15.31
N ARG A 105 -1.36 -23.57 15.86
CA ARG A 105 0.03 -23.88 15.46
C ARG A 105 0.51 -25.24 15.99
N ARG A 106 -0.18 -25.84 16.95
CA ARG A 106 0.19 -27.14 17.57
C ARG A 106 0.00 -28.37 16.68
N GLY A 107 -0.65 -28.22 15.50
CA GLY A 107 -1.05 -29.35 14.66
C GLY A 107 -0.01 -29.92 13.70
N ASN A 108 1.15 -29.29 13.49
CA ASN A 108 2.15 -29.74 12.50
C ASN A 108 3.54 -29.94 13.13
N GLY A 109 3.68 -30.96 13.99
CA GLY A 109 4.91 -31.74 14.18
C GLY A 109 6.25 -31.02 14.45
N GLY A 110 6.25 -29.76 14.89
CA GLY A 110 7.47 -29.00 15.18
C GLY A 110 7.44 -28.47 16.61
N GLU A 111 8.32 -29.04 17.46
CA GLU A 111 8.60 -28.57 18.82
C GLU A 111 9.19 -27.15 18.84
N ALA A 112 8.35 -26.14 18.72
CA ALA A 112 8.70 -24.79 19.19
C ALA A 112 8.08 -24.60 20.59
N PRO A 113 8.83 -24.18 21.61
CA PRO A 113 8.29 -24.01 22.95
C PRO A 113 7.15 -23.01 22.93
N PRO A 114 6.00 -23.31 23.59
CA PRO A 114 4.77 -22.54 23.51
C PRO A 114 4.87 -21.11 24.08
N SER A 115 5.97 -20.77 24.73
CA SER A 115 6.16 -19.50 25.45
C SER A 115 6.60 -18.30 24.59
N ARG A 116 6.92 -18.48 23.29
CA ARG A 116 7.38 -17.39 22.42
C ARG A 116 6.49 -17.06 21.23
N ALA A 117 5.44 -17.82 20.98
CA ALA A 117 4.51 -17.54 19.89
C ALA A 117 3.48 -16.50 20.32
N GLY A 118 3.77 -15.25 20.07
CA GLY A 118 2.80 -14.14 20.25
C GLY A 118 1.61 -14.26 19.30
N PHE A 119 0.60 -13.43 19.54
CA PHE A 119 -0.61 -13.35 18.71
C PHE A 119 -0.33 -12.63 17.39
N GLN A 120 -0.96 -13.07 16.31
CA GLN A 120 -0.76 -12.55 14.98
C GLN A 120 -2.07 -12.25 14.27
N CYS A 121 -2.10 -11.11 13.59
CA CYS A 121 -3.19 -10.73 12.72
C CYS A 121 -2.61 -10.21 11.40
N HIS A 122 -3.22 -10.58 10.27
CA HIS A 122 -2.76 -10.18 8.95
C HIS A 122 -3.89 -9.52 8.18
N LEU A 123 -3.59 -8.38 7.57
CA LEU A 123 -4.43 -7.75 6.57
C LEU A 123 -3.85 -8.07 5.20
N VAL A 124 -4.68 -8.56 4.30
CA VAL A 124 -4.26 -8.98 2.96
C VAL A 124 -5.05 -8.22 1.92
N SER A 125 -4.35 -7.60 0.97
CA SER A 125 -4.93 -7.09 -0.26
C SER A 125 -4.55 -8.01 -1.42
N ARG A 126 -5.48 -8.16 -2.35
CA ARG A 126 -5.31 -8.96 -3.57
C ARG A 126 -5.36 -8.06 -4.80
N GLN A 127 -4.25 -8.00 -5.54
CA GLN A 127 -4.19 -7.31 -6.82
C GLN A 127 -3.56 -8.23 -7.88
N ALA A 128 -4.34 -8.67 -8.83
CA ALA A 128 -3.91 -9.62 -9.85
C ALA A 128 -3.08 -10.76 -9.21
N ASN A 129 -1.86 -11.00 -9.70
CA ASN A 129 -0.94 -12.01 -9.19
C ASN A 129 -0.17 -11.58 -7.92
N ARG A 130 -0.52 -10.47 -7.27
CA ARG A 130 0.15 -9.96 -6.08
C ARG A 130 -0.73 -10.00 -4.85
N ARG A 131 -0.10 -10.20 -3.68
CA ARG A 131 -0.72 -10.06 -2.36
C ARG A 131 0.13 -9.10 -1.54
N TYR A 132 -0.49 -8.06 -1.01
CA TYR A 132 0.13 -7.15 -0.06
C TYR A 132 -0.33 -7.52 1.33
N VAL A 133 0.61 -7.76 2.22
CA VAL A 133 0.32 -8.30 3.55
C VAL A 133 0.88 -7.36 4.61
N ILE A 134 0.00 -6.88 5.50
CA ILE A 134 0.40 -6.22 6.73
C ILE A 134 0.27 -7.24 7.85
N SER A 135 1.39 -7.65 8.43
CA SER A 135 1.46 -8.62 9.53
C SER A 135 1.68 -7.87 10.84
N LEU A 136 0.75 -8.02 11.76
CA LEU A 136 0.73 -7.39 13.07
C LEU A 136 1.02 -8.45 14.14
N HIS A 137 2.02 -8.19 14.97
CA HIS A 137 2.46 -9.13 15.99
C HIS A 137 2.34 -8.52 17.38
N ARG A 138 1.86 -9.32 18.32
CA ARG A 138 1.90 -9.06 19.76
C ARG A 138 2.80 -10.06 20.45
N THR A 139 3.44 -9.64 21.54
CA THR A 139 4.18 -10.58 22.40
C THR A 139 3.20 -11.48 23.16
N ALA A 140 3.69 -12.63 23.63
CA ALA A 140 2.90 -13.55 24.42
C ALA A 140 2.44 -12.96 25.78
N SER A 141 3.09 -11.88 26.26
CA SER A 141 2.69 -11.14 27.47
C SER A 141 1.43 -10.28 27.29
N HIS A 142 1.01 -10.02 26.06
CA HIS A 142 -0.21 -9.30 25.76
C HIS A 142 -1.38 -10.28 25.59
N ARG A 143 -2.61 -9.77 25.77
CA ARG A 143 -3.82 -10.52 25.40
C ARG A 143 -3.93 -10.63 23.88
N ASP A 144 -4.71 -11.60 23.40
CA ASP A 144 -5.07 -11.73 21.99
C ASP A 144 -5.82 -10.50 21.46
N PHE A 145 -5.92 -10.40 20.13
CA PHE A 145 -6.70 -9.35 19.48
C PHE A 145 -8.18 -9.50 19.84
N SER A 146 -8.75 -8.46 20.42
CA SER A 146 -10.18 -8.41 20.73
C SER A 146 -11.01 -8.26 19.45
N LEU A 147 -12.30 -8.61 19.51
CA LEU A 147 -13.23 -8.39 18.40
C LEU A 147 -13.32 -6.92 17.99
N GLN A 148 -13.24 -6.01 18.96
CA GLN A 148 -13.24 -4.56 18.68
C GLN A 148 -12.01 -4.13 17.92
N GLU A 149 -10.83 -4.62 18.28
CA GLU A 149 -9.57 -4.33 17.60
C GLU A 149 -9.54 -4.95 16.20
N MET A 150 -10.06 -6.17 16.03
CA MET A 150 -10.19 -6.82 14.72
C MET A 150 -11.17 -6.07 13.82
N SER A 151 -12.29 -5.60 14.37
CA SER A 151 -13.26 -4.77 13.63
C SER A 151 -12.66 -3.45 13.20
N PHE A 152 -11.91 -2.78 14.10
CA PHE A 152 -11.16 -1.56 13.77
C PHE A 152 -10.16 -1.82 12.64
N LEU A 153 -9.35 -2.87 12.73
CA LEU A 153 -8.37 -3.23 11.70
C LEU A 153 -9.03 -3.51 10.36
N LYS A 154 -10.16 -4.24 10.37
CA LYS A 154 -10.90 -4.54 9.14
C LYS A 154 -11.42 -3.28 8.47
N ASN A 155 -12.00 -2.36 9.23
CA ASN A 155 -12.50 -1.09 8.70
C ASN A 155 -11.35 -0.17 8.25
N PHE A 156 -10.21 -0.22 8.95
CA PHE A 156 -9.05 0.59 8.62
C PHE A 156 -8.22 0.00 7.48
N ALA A 157 -8.43 -1.28 7.13
CA ALA A 157 -7.78 -1.95 6.00
C ALA A 157 -7.99 -1.20 4.68
N ASP A 158 -9.17 -0.60 4.49
CA ASP A 158 -9.51 0.21 3.30
C ASP A 158 -8.61 1.45 3.13
N THR A 159 -7.98 1.90 4.21
CA THR A 159 -7.02 3.00 4.20
C THR A 159 -5.58 2.50 4.15
N LEU A 160 -5.26 1.46 4.93
CA LEU A 160 -3.88 0.99 5.11
C LEU A 160 -3.34 0.23 3.90
N LEU A 161 -4.15 -0.67 3.32
CA LEU A 161 -3.70 -1.53 2.23
C LEU A 161 -3.34 -0.74 0.96
N PRO A 162 -4.14 0.24 0.50
CA PRO A 162 -3.75 1.11 -0.61
C PRO A 162 -2.45 1.87 -0.39
N LEU A 163 -2.15 2.27 0.85
CA LEU A 163 -0.88 2.93 1.18
C LEU A 163 0.32 1.99 1.04
N VAL A 164 0.17 0.71 1.43
CA VAL A 164 1.20 -0.31 1.25
C VAL A 164 1.40 -0.63 -0.23
N GLU A 165 0.33 -0.73 -0.99
CA GLU A 165 0.36 -0.93 -2.45
C GLU A 165 1.09 0.22 -3.15
N TRP A 166 0.77 1.45 -2.76
CA TRP A 166 1.44 2.63 -3.28
C TRP A 166 2.92 2.67 -2.90
N HIS A 167 3.26 2.38 -1.63
CA HIS A 167 4.65 2.29 -1.18
C HIS A 167 5.44 1.26 -2.00
N ALA A 168 4.87 0.07 -2.24
CA ALA A 168 5.49 -0.98 -3.04
C ALA A 168 5.69 -0.55 -4.50
N SER A 169 4.70 0.12 -5.11
CA SER A 169 4.80 0.61 -6.48
C SER A 169 5.89 1.66 -6.63
N THR A 170 5.98 2.60 -5.69
CA THR A 170 7.01 3.66 -5.68
C THR A 170 8.40 3.06 -5.57
N ARG A 171 8.62 2.09 -4.67
CA ARG A 171 9.93 1.40 -4.54
C ARG A 171 10.35 0.65 -5.80
N ARG A 172 9.42 0.02 -6.50
CA ARG A 172 9.72 -0.65 -7.77
C ARG A 172 10.17 0.32 -8.85
N HIS A 173 9.57 1.51 -8.92
CA HIS A 173 10.00 2.56 -9.85
C HIS A 173 11.41 3.06 -9.53
N ASP A 174 11.72 3.31 -8.26
CA ASP A 174 13.05 3.73 -7.82
C ASP A 174 14.12 2.64 -8.09
N GLY A 175 13.77 1.36 -8.00
CA GLY A 175 14.66 0.23 -8.29
C GLY A 175 14.98 0.04 -9.78
N LEU A 176 14.06 0.42 -10.67
CA LEU A 176 14.26 0.35 -12.13
C LEU A 176 15.07 1.53 -12.67
N GLU A 177 15.08 2.68 -11.98
CA GLU A 177 15.87 3.87 -12.35
C GLU A 177 17.35 3.79 -11.91
N GLY A 178 17.73 2.80 -11.13
CA GLY A 178 19.13 2.60 -10.67
C GLY A 178 20.18 2.30 -11.76
N ALA A 179 19.79 2.21 -13.04
CA ALA A 179 20.66 1.88 -14.16
C ALA A 179 21.03 3.09 -15.07
N ALA A 180 20.61 4.32 -14.76
CA ALA A 180 20.98 5.50 -15.54
C ALA A 180 21.41 6.68 -14.63
N PRO A 181 22.46 7.46 -15.03
CA PRO A 181 22.99 8.51 -14.16
C PRO A 181 22.00 9.68 -14.03
N ARG A 182 21.59 9.97 -12.80
CA ARG A 182 20.79 11.15 -12.44
C ARG A 182 21.48 12.43 -12.84
N ARG A 183 20.90 13.19 -13.76
CA ARG A 183 21.06 14.64 -13.80
C ARG A 183 19.95 15.26 -12.96
N ALA A 184 20.39 16.04 -11.96
CA ALA A 184 19.55 16.74 -11.04
C ALA A 184 18.57 17.69 -11.77
N ALA A 185 17.26 17.47 -11.58
CA ALA A 185 16.24 18.48 -11.74
C ALA A 185 15.42 18.48 -10.46
N GLU A 186 15.44 19.59 -9.75
CA GLU A 186 14.68 19.83 -8.51
C GLU A 186 13.17 19.82 -8.80
N GLY A 187 12.53 18.66 -8.62
CA GLY A 187 11.07 18.48 -8.62
C GLY A 187 10.69 17.55 -7.48
N VAL A 188 9.63 17.88 -6.76
CA VAL A 188 9.11 17.08 -5.63
C VAL A 188 8.87 15.64 -6.10
N PRO A 189 9.54 14.63 -5.52
CA PRO A 189 9.57 13.25 -6.05
C PRO A 189 8.21 12.60 -6.28
N GLY A 190 7.16 13.02 -5.54
CA GLY A 190 5.80 12.48 -5.68
C GLY A 190 5.05 12.93 -6.94
N VAL A 191 5.39 14.07 -7.52
CA VAL A 191 4.66 14.63 -8.69
C VAL A 191 5.11 13.96 -9.99
N GLU A 192 6.40 13.64 -10.12
CA GLU A 192 6.91 12.92 -11.29
C GLU A 192 6.42 11.47 -11.35
N ALA A 193 6.38 10.76 -10.22
CA ALA A 193 5.80 9.42 -10.14
C ALA A 193 4.30 9.44 -10.52
N LEU A 194 3.56 10.43 -10.03
CA LEU A 194 2.15 10.62 -10.36
C LEU A 194 1.96 10.91 -11.86
N ARG A 195 2.83 11.72 -12.45
CA ARG A 195 2.83 12.03 -13.90
C ARG A 195 3.04 10.75 -14.71
N HIS A 196 4.06 9.99 -14.38
CA HIS A 196 4.39 8.76 -15.09
C HIS A 196 3.26 7.72 -15.02
N GLU A 197 2.67 7.51 -13.84
CA GLU A 197 1.52 6.61 -13.69
C GLU A 197 0.31 7.10 -14.48
N PHE A 198 0.03 8.40 -14.45
CA PHE A 198 -1.06 8.99 -15.22
C PHE A 198 -0.88 8.81 -16.73
N GLU A 199 0.33 9.06 -17.24
CA GLU A 199 0.68 8.87 -18.65
C GLU A 199 0.61 7.39 -19.08
N SER A 200 1.11 6.48 -18.22
CA SER A 200 1.01 5.04 -18.43
C SER A 200 -0.45 4.56 -18.52
N ARG A 201 -1.34 5.10 -17.67
CA ARG A 201 -2.77 4.77 -17.71
C ARG A 201 -3.46 5.34 -18.95
N LEU A 202 -3.13 6.57 -19.36
CA LEU A 202 -3.64 7.14 -20.61
C LEU A 202 -3.26 6.28 -21.81
N ALA A 203 -2.00 5.80 -21.85
CA ALA A 203 -1.53 4.92 -22.92
C ALA A 203 -2.29 3.59 -22.93
N ARG A 204 -2.50 2.97 -21.76
CA ARG A 204 -3.29 1.73 -21.61
C ARG A 204 -4.75 1.90 -22.00
N ALA A 205 -5.34 3.04 -21.66
CA ALA A 205 -6.72 3.36 -22.02
C ALA A 205 -6.89 3.85 -23.47
N ALA A 206 -5.79 4.01 -24.22
CA ALA A 206 -5.76 4.61 -25.55
C ALA A 206 -6.44 6.01 -25.60
N VAL A 207 -6.35 6.78 -24.51
CA VAL A 207 -6.94 8.12 -24.42
C VAL A 207 -5.86 9.18 -24.59
N VAL A 208 -6.12 10.16 -25.47
CA VAL A 208 -5.22 11.28 -25.72
C VAL A 208 -5.81 12.57 -25.13
N LEU A 209 -5.14 13.10 -24.13
CA LEU A 209 -5.42 14.41 -23.56
C LEU A 209 -4.51 15.46 -24.18
N SER A 210 -4.96 16.71 -24.26
CA SER A 210 -4.07 17.82 -24.61
C SER A 210 -3.12 18.14 -23.45
N ALA A 211 -2.00 18.81 -23.71
CA ALA A 211 -1.03 19.20 -22.68
C ALA A 211 -1.72 19.93 -21.52
N ARG A 212 -2.63 20.86 -21.80
CA ARG A 212 -3.38 21.62 -20.78
C ARG A 212 -4.37 20.76 -19.99
N GLU A 213 -5.04 19.83 -20.64
CA GLU A 213 -5.91 18.87 -19.96
C GLU A 213 -5.12 17.97 -19.02
N SER A 214 -3.96 17.49 -19.46
CA SER A 214 -3.05 16.66 -18.64
C SER A 214 -2.49 17.44 -17.45
N GLU A 215 -2.01 18.68 -17.64
CA GLU A 215 -1.52 19.54 -16.55
C GLU A 215 -2.58 19.78 -15.49
N VAL A 216 -3.82 20.07 -15.90
CA VAL A 216 -4.93 20.30 -14.98
C VAL A 216 -5.30 19.02 -14.23
N CYS A 217 -5.37 17.87 -14.91
CA CYS A 217 -5.64 16.57 -14.27
C CYS A 217 -4.56 16.21 -13.24
N LEU A 218 -3.29 16.36 -13.59
CA LEU A 218 -2.16 16.11 -12.68
C LEU A 218 -2.18 17.05 -11.47
N GLY A 219 -2.47 18.32 -11.66
CA GLY A 219 -2.58 19.26 -10.55
C GLY A 219 -3.72 18.93 -9.61
N LEU A 220 -4.87 18.49 -10.12
CA LEU A 220 -6.00 18.02 -9.30
C LEU A 220 -5.67 16.75 -8.52
N LEU A 221 -4.97 15.80 -9.15
CA LEU A 221 -4.49 14.57 -8.50
C LEU A 221 -3.45 14.85 -7.43
N ALA A 222 -2.60 15.87 -7.65
CA ALA A 222 -1.65 16.38 -6.65
C ALA A 222 -2.32 17.17 -5.51
N GLY A 223 -3.64 17.30 -5.52
CA GLY A 223 -4.41 17.96 -4.45
C GLY A 223 -4.58 19.45 -4.60
N LYS A 224 -4.12 20.08 -5.70
CA LYS A 224 -4.26 21.53 -5.93
C LYS A 224 -5.71 21.95 -6.08
N MET A 225 -5.99 23.17 -5.63
CA MET A 225 -7.29 23.81 -5.83
C MET A 225 -7.39 24.44 -7.21
N LEU A 226 -8.63 24.64 -7.72
CA LEU A 226 -8.88 25.28 -9.02
C LEU A 226 -8.22 26.64 -9.13
N ARG A 227 -8.28 27.43 -8.05
CA ARG A 227 -7.69 28.76 -7.96
C ARG A 227 -6.16 28.74 -8.07
N GLU A 228 -5.51 27.76 -7.45
CA GLU A 228 -4.06 27.57 -7.52
C GLU A 228 -3.64 27.22 -8.94
N LEU A 229 -4.35 26.27 -9.57
CA LEU A 229 -4.12 25.89 -10.97
C LEU A 229 -4.36 27.05 -11.94
N ALA A 230 -5.38 27.87 -11.70
CA ALA A 230 -5.66 29.04 -12.49
C ALA A 230 -4.50 30.06 -12.42
N GLY A 231 -3.96 30.28 -11.23
CA GLY A 231 -2.80 31.13 -10.99
C GLY A 231 -1.54 30.60 -11.67
N GLU A 232 -1.22 29.31 -11.51
CA GLU A 232 -0.04 28.69 -12.10
C GLU A 232 -0.06 28.66 -13.63
N LEU A 233 -1.23 28.41 -14.21
CA LEU A 233 -1.41 28.32 -15.66
C LEU A 233 -1.71 29.69 -16.33
N GLY A 234 -1.87 30.73 -15.55
CA GLY A 234 -2.16 32.09 -16.04
C GLY A 234 -3.53 32.21 -16.73
N VAL A 235 -4.54 31.44 -16.29
CA VAL A 235 -5.88 31.39 -16.89
C VAL A 235 -6.96 31.63 -15.82
N LYS A 236 -8.20 31.87 -16.27
CA LYS A 236 -9.36 31.99 -15.36
C LYS A 236 -9.79 30.61 -14.82
N GLU A 237 -10.36 30.57 -13.62
CA GLU A 237 -10.90 29.33 -13.02
C GLU A 237 -11.94 28.65 -13.94
N SER A 238 -12.78 29.42 -14.62
CA SER A 238 -13.75 28.89 -15.61
C SER A 238 -13.08 28.17 -16.79
N THR A 239 -11.85 28.57 -17.14
CA THR A 239 -11.06 27.89 -18.17
C THR A 239 -10.54 26.55 -17.65
N ILE A 240 -10.09 26.48 -16.38
CA ILE A 240 -9.70 25.23 -15.72
C ILE A 240 -10.89 24.27 -15.68
N GLU A 241 -12.08 24.73 -15.30
CA GLU A 241 -13.30 23.89 -15.32
C GLU A 241 -13.61 23.35 -16.72
N THR A 242 -13.35 24.14 -17.76
CA THR A 242 -13.53 23.68 -19.15
C THR A 242 -12.54 22.56 -19.50
N TYR A 243 -11.27 22.67 -19.09
CA TYR A 243 -10.28 21.61 -19.30
C TYR A 243 -10.67 20.34 -18.53
N ILE A 244 -11.16 20.46 -17.29
CA ILE A 244 -11.64 19.32 -16.50
C ILE A 244 -12.82 18.64 -17.21
N LYS A 245 -13.80 19.38 -17.67
CA LYS A 245 -14.97 18.84 -18.38
C LYS A 245 -14.56 18.09 -19.65
N ARG A 246 -13.64 18.63 -20.44
CA ARG A 246 -13.13 18.00 -21.66
C ARG A 246 -12.34 16.73 -21.34
N ALA A 247 -11.46 16.78 -20.37
CA ALA A 247 -10.72 15.61 -19.90
C ALA A 247 -11.67 14.52 -19.36
N ALA A 248 -12.67 14.90 -18.58
CA ALA A 248 -13.67 13.99 -18.03
C ALA A 248 -14.46 13.25 -19.12
N VAL A 249 -14.87 13.94 -20.19
CA VAL A 249 -15.54 13.34 -21.35
C VAL A 249 -14.63 12.33 -22.05
N LYS A 250 -13.35 12.67 -22.26
CA LYS A 250 -12.37 11.77 -22.91
C LYS A 250 -12.05 10.53 -22.07
N LEU A 251 -12.01 10.69 -20.76
CA LEU A 251 -11.73 9.61 -19.80
C LEU A 251 -12.98 8.78 -19.45
N GLY A 252 -14.17 9.20 -19.88
CA GLY A 252 -15.43 8.55 -19.52
C GLY A 252 -15.79 8.65 -18.02
N ILE A 253 -15.38 9.73 -17.36
CA ILE A 253 -15.55 9.94 -15.92
C ILE A 253 -16.41 11.17 -15.63
N SER A 254 -16.90 11.27 -14.38
CA SER A 254 -17.62 12.47 -13.92
C SER A 254 -16.91 13.11 -12.72
N GLY A 255 -16.46 14.37 -12.94
CA GLY A 255 -15.91 15.22 -11.91
C GLY A 255 -14.58 14.76 -11.30
N ARG A 256 -14.14 15.49 -10.26
CA ARG A 256 -12.86 15.27 -9.57
C ARG A 256 -12.76 13.87 -8.93
N HIS A 257 -13.84 13.41 -8.30
CA HIS A 257 -13.89 12.08 -7.71
C HIS A 257 -13.76 10.96 -8.76
N GLY A 258 -14.34 11.18 -9.95
CA GLY A 258 -14.19 10.26 -11.08
C GLY A 258 -12.73 10.13 -11.53
N LEU A 259 -11.96 11.23 -11.53
CA LEU A 259 -10.55 11.22 -11.89
C LEU A 259 -9.71 10.42 -10.88
N THR A 260 -9.94 10.63 -9.59
CA THR A 260 -9.25 9.86 -8.54
C THR A 260 -9.61 8.38 -8.62
N LYS A 261 -10.90 8.06 -8.80
CA LYS A 261 -11.35 6.69 -8.99
C LYS A 261 -10.73 6.05 -10.23
N TRP A 262 -10.69 6.75 -11.35
CA TRP A 262 -10.06 6.28 -12.59
C TRP A 262 -8.57 5.99 -12.42
N MET A 263 -7.87 6.76 -11.56
CA MET A 263 -6.47 6.49 -11.21
C MET A 263 -6.29 5.27 -10.31
N ILE A 264 -7.30 4.87 -9.56
CA ILE A 264 -7.21 3.75 -8.60
C ILE A 264 -7.77 2.45 -9.17
N ASP A 265 -8.84 2.53 -10.00
CA ASP A 265 -9.48 1.36 -10.58
C ASP A 265 -8.63 0.74 -11.71
N ASP A 266 -8.15 -0.49 -11.50
CA ASP A 266 -7.44 -1.28 -12.51
C ASP A 266 -8.37 -1.83 -13.64
N CYS A 267 -9.67 -1.62 -13.56
CA CYS A 267 -10.61 -1.94 -14.63
C CYS A 267 -10.65 -0.82 -15.68
N VAL A 268 -9.87 -0.96 -16.73
CA VAL A 268 -10.15 -0.26 -18.00
C VAL A 268 -11.47 -0.83 -18.52
N PRO A 269 -12.56 -0.04 -18.64
CA PRO A 269 -13.74 -0.54 -19.35
C PRO A 269 -13.30 -0.82 -20.77
N CYS A 270 -13.32 -2.09 -21.19
CA CYS A 270 -13.25 -2.45 -22.60
C CYS A 270 -14.33 -1.63 -23.30
N ALA A 271 -13.92 -0.71 -24.19
CA ALA A 271 -14.82 0.00 -25.07
C ALA A 271 -15.62 -1.06 -25.82
N SER A 272 -16.91 -1.16 -25.50
CA SER A 272 -17.86 -1.95 -26.27
C SER A 272 -17.86 -1.36 -27.67
N ALA A 273 -17.28 -2.09 -28.61
CA ALA A 273 -17.46 -1.83 -30.00
C ALA A 273 -18.95 -1.99 -30.31
N ALA A 274 -19.61 -0.90 -30.68
CA ALA A 274 -20.88 -0.89 -31.39
C ALA A 274 -20.61 -0.72 -32.86
#